data_3a08d59c32f630d042cec7ce1644b7b8
#
_entry.id   3a08d59c32f630d042cec7ce1644b7b8
#
_cell.length_a   1.000
_cell.length_b   1.000
_cell.length_c   1.000
_cell.angle_alpha   90.00
_cell.angle_beta   90.00
_cell.angle_gamma   90.00
#
_symmetry.space_group_name_H-M   'P 1'
#
loop_
_entity.id
_entity.type
_entity.pdbx_description
1 polymer ?
#
loop_
_entity_poly.entity_id
_entity_poly.type
_entity_poly.pdbx_seq_one_letter_code
_entity_poly.pdbx_strand_id
1 'polypeptide(L)'
;MTAARKSPPVLSIIVPVHNHARRIGPVLQALRPFSDRNVEIIVVDGGSTDDTAMLARPLADQVIRAPHGLGRQMNEGAKVANGFIFLFLRPDTTLPADADTQVVVGRSRDTSVWGRFDLRIAGRHMLLPLVSRWLNWRSRVSGIATGDQAIFVQRETFFRIGGFSHLPVMEDVELCQRLNAISPPICVASRVTVPGERYDREGLWRTLR
;
A
#
# COMPACT_ATOMS: atom_id res chain seq x y z
N MET A 1 16.34 -17.48 8.47
CA MET A 1 17.59 -16.71 8.22
C MET A 1 17.42 -16.03 6.88
N THR A 2 17.17 -14.73 6.88
CA THR A 2 17.04 -13.92 5.64
C THR A 2 18.44 -13.77 5.07
N ALA A 3 18.67 -14.26 3.85
CA ALA A 3 19.96 -14.08 3.17
C ALA A 3 20.27 -12.58 3.06
N ALA A 4 21.50 -12.20 3.42
CA ALA A 4 21.93 -10.80 3.32
C ALA A 4 21.76 -10.32 1.86
N ARG A 5 21.00 -9.25 1.66
CA ARG A 5 20.78 -8.66 0.32
C ARG A 5 22.09 -8.12 -0.23
N LYS A 6 22.41 -8.45 -1.47
CA LYS A 6 23.64 -8.02 -2.14
C LYS A 6 23.65 -6.53 -2.51
N SER A 7 22.49 -5.89 -2.57
CA SER A 7 22.31 -4.47 -2.90
C SER A 7 21.11 -3.89 -2.14
N PRO A 8 21.06 -2.57 -1.90
CA PRO A 8 19.87 -1.93 -1.34
C PRO A 8 18.63 -2.25 -2.19
N PRO A 9 17.47 -2.49 -1.56
CA PRO A 9 16.24 -2.75 -2.29
C PRO A 9 15.81 -1.50 -3.06
N VAL A 10 15.24 -1.70 -4.24
CA VAL A 10 14.66 -0.59 -5.01
C VAL A 10 13.34 -0.15 -4.43
N LEU A 11 12.56 -1.11 -3.91
CA LEU A 11 11.22 -0.91 -3.39
C LEU A 11 11.09 -1.54 -2.00
N SER A 12 10.46 -0.84 -1.06
CA SER A 12 10.00 -1.39 0.21
C SER A 12 8.46 -1.38 0.25
N ILE A 13 7.85 -2.55 0.42
CA ILE A 13 6.41 -2.71 0.64
C ILE A 13 6.15 -2.67 2.14
N ILE A 14 5.38 -1.69 2.59
CA ILE A 14 5.05 -1.45 4.00
C ILE A 14 3.59 -1.86 4.22
N VAL A 15 3.38 -2.85 5.09
CA VAL A 15 2.08 -3.46 5.35
C VAL A 15 1.67 -3.22 6.79
N PRO A 16 0.78 -2.26 7.08
CA PRO A 16 0.23 -2.05 8.42
C PRO A 16 -0.79 -3.14 8.74
N VAL A 17 -0.68 -3.75 9.93
CA VAL A 17 -1.59 -4.81 10.37
C VAL A 17 -2.06 -4.59 11.81
N HIS A 18 -3.26 -5.07 12.13
CA HIS A 18 -3.80 -5.13 13.49
C HIS A 18 -4.86 -6.22 13.58
N ASN A 19 -4.61 -7.27 14.39
CA ASN A 19 -5.49 -8.42 14.55
C ASN A 19 -5.88 -9.09 13.23
N HIS A 20 -4.86 -9.46 12.45
CA HIS A 20 -4.98 -10.04 11.10
C HIS A 20 -4.49 -11.51 11.01
N ALA A 21 -4.39 -12.24 12.14
CA ALA A 21 -3.84 -13.60 12.17
C ALA A 21 -4.45 -14.54 11.12
N ARG A 22 -5.76 -14.43 10.88
CA ARG A 22 -6.46 -15.29 9.91
C ARG A 22 -6.08 -15.04 8.45
N ARG A 23 -5.59 -13.85 8.11
CA ARG A 23 -5.36 -13.42 6.71
C ARG A 23 -3.90 -13.11 6.40
N ILE A 24 -3.06 -12.85 7.41
CA ILE A 24 -1.70 -12.37 7.20
C ILE A 24 -0.82 -13.37 6.44
N GLY A 25 -0.96 -14.66 6.70
CA GLY A 25 -0.20 -15.71 6.03
C GLY A 25 -0.39 -15.69 4.50
N PRO A 26 -1.62 -15.84 3.97
CA PRO A 26 -1.90 -15.73 2.54
C PRO A 26 -1.45 -14.41 1.91
N VAL A 27 -1.61 -13.28 2.60
CA VAL A 27 -1.18 -11.96 2.12
C VAL A 27 0.33 -11.93 1.90
N LEU A 28 1.12 -12.34 2.90
CA LEU A 28 2.58 -12.32 2.80
C LEU A 28 3.11 -13.39 1.84
N GLN A 29 2.45 -14.54 1.73
CA GLN A 29 2.78 -15.55 0.72
C GLN A 29 2.61 -15.00 -0.71
N ALA A 30 1.58 -14.20 -0.96
CA ALA A 30 1.39 -13.53 -2.25
C ALA A 30 2.47 -12.47 -2.54
N LEU A 31 3.13 -11.93 -1.52
CA LEU A 31 4.24 -10.98 -1.67
C LEU A 31 5.61 -11.65 -1.83
N ARG A 32 5.74 -12.95 -1.57
CA ARG A 32 7.02 -13.66 -1.64
C ARG A 32 7.75 -13.53 -2.97
N PRO A 33 7.10 -13.61 -4.16
CA PRO A 33 7.78 -13.42 -5.44
C PRO A 33 8.47 -12.06 -5.60
N PHE A 34 8.02 -11.03 -4.85
CA PHE A 34 8.67 -9.72 -4.85
C PHE A 34 9.97 -9.74 -4.06
N SER A 35 10.04 -10.48 -2.93
CA SER A 35 11.29 -10.63 -2.16
C SER A 35 12.39 -11.27 -3.01
N ASP A 36 12.05 -12.23 -3.88
CA ASP A 36 13.01 -12.86 -4.80
C ASP A 36 13.58 -11.87 -5.85
N ARG A 37 12.89 -10.75 -6.09
CA ARG A 37 13.29 -9.65 -6.98
C ARG A 37 13.88 -8.44 -6.24
N ASN A 38 14.42 -8.65 -5.04
CA ASN A 38 15.05 -7.61 -4.22
C ASN A 38 14.08 -6.49 -3.77
N VAL A 39 12.80 -6.82 -3.57
CA VAL A 39 11.82 -5.95 -2.90
C VAL A 39 11.81 -6.27 -1.41
N GLU A 40 11.84 -5.27 -0.56
CA GLU A 40 11.78 -5.42 0.89
C GLU A 40 10.32 -5.44 1.38
N ILE A 41 9.98 -6.39 2.25
CA ILE A 41 8.65 -6.51 2.84
C ILE A 41 8.73 -6.21 4.34
N ILE A 42 8.04 -5.16 4.77
CA ILE A 42 8.00 -4.71 6.16
C ILE A 42 6.57 -4.79 6.68
N VAL A 43 6.35 -5.59 7.70
CA VAL A 43 5.07 -5.66 8.41
C VAL A 43 5.14 -4.78 9.64
N VAL A 44 4.14 -3.92 9.81
CA VAL A 44 4.04 -3.01 10.95
C VAL A 44 2.82 -3.37 11.78
N ASP A 45 3.06 -4.04 12.90
CA ASP A 45 2.02 -4.47 13.84
C ASP A 45 1.57 -3.34 14.75
N GLY A 46 0.31 -2.95 14.66
CA GLY A 46 -0.33 -1.91 15.45
C GLY A 46 -0.73 -2.34 16.87
N GLY A 47 -0.01 -3.29 17.45
CA GLY A 47 -0.30 -3.83 18.79
C GLY A 47 -1.35 -4.92 18.78
N SER A 48 -1.26 -5.86 17.84
CA SER A 48 -2.15 -7.02 17.79
C SER A 48 -2.11 -7.82 19.09
N THR A 49 -3.26 -8.35 19.47
CA THR A 49 -3.46 -9.25 20.63
C THR A 49 -3.59 -10.71 20.20
N ASP A 50 -3.65 -10.97 18.89
CA ASP A 50 -3.66 -12.30 18.29
C ASP A 50 -2.27 -12.67 17.73
N ASP A 51 -2.16 -13.81 17.05
CA ASP A 51 -0.91 -14.35 16.53
C ASP A 51 -0.39 -13.64 15.27
N THR A 52 -0.93 -12.46 14.90
CA THR A 52 -0.57 -11.73 13.66
C THR A 52 0.94 -11.56 13.51
N ALA A 53 1.61 -11.00 14.52
CA ALA A 53 3.04 -10.72 14.46
C ALA A 53 3.88 -12.02 14.40
N MET A 54 3.47 -13.05 15.13
CA MET A 54 4.14 -14.35 15.13
C MET A 54 4.08 -15.01 13.74
N LEU A 55 2.91 -15.01 13.12
CA LEU A 55 2.68 -15.58 11.77
C LEU A 55 3.37 -14.78 10.66
N ALA A 56 3.56 -13.48 10.84
CA ALA A 56 4.23 -12.62 9.87
C ALA A 56 5.75 -12.82 9.83
N ARG A 57 6.40 -13.08 10.96
CA ARG A 57 7.88 -13.14 11.09
C ARG A 57 8.58 -14.04 10.07
N PRO A 58 8.12 -15.26 9.76
CA PRO A 58 8.80 -16.13 8.80
C PRO A 58 8.60 -15.70 7.33
N LEU A 59 7.71 -14.75 7.05
CA LEU A 59 7.25 -14.38 5.71
C LEU A 59 7.61 -12.95 5.30
N ALA A 60 8.13 -12.13 6.20
CA ALA A 60 8.52 -10.75 5.96
C ALA A 60 10.00 -10.53 6.26
N ASP A 61 10.63 -9.53 5.66
CA ASP A 61 12.02 -9.17 5.97
C ASP A 61 12.14 -8.55 7.36
N GLN A 62 11.14 -7.74 7.74
CA GLN A 62 11.05 -7.14 9.05
C GLN A 62 9.61 -7.14 9.57
N VAL A 63 9.46 -7.38 10.86
CA VAL A 63 8.19 -7.22 11.59
C VAL A 63 8.48 -6.31 12.78
N ILE A 64 7.92 -5.12 12.75
CA ILE A 64 8.08 -4.11 13.81
C ILE A 64 6.75 -3.83 14.49
N ARG A 65 6.80 -3.34 15.72
CA ARG A 65 5.63 -2.89 16.46
C ARG A 65 5.54 -1.37 16.47
N ALA A 66 4.33 -0.84 16.26
CA ALA A 66 4.05 0.58 16.28
C ALA A 66 2.77 0.88 17.05
N PRO A 67 2.53 2.13 17.47
CA PRO A 67 1.22 2.53 17.96
C PRO A 67 0.14 2.31 16.89
N HIS A 68 -1.06 1.91 17.33
CA HIS A 68 -2.20 1.70 16.44
C HIS A 68 -2.56 2.98 15.67
N GLY A 69 -2.89 2.82 14.38
CA GLY A 69 -3.27 3.88 13.46
C GLY A 69 -2.51 3.78 12.14
N LEU A 70 -3.23 3.76 11.00
CA LEU A 70 -2.65 3.51 9.68
C LEU A 70 -1.47 4.43 9.37
N GLY A 71 -1.67 5.75 9.47
CA GLY A 71 -0.60 6.71 9.19
C GLY A 71 0.62 6.55 10.11
N ARG A 72 0.40 6.26 11.40
CA ARG A 72 1.49 6.02 12.37
C ARG A 72 2.27 4.76 12.00
N GLN A 73 1.57 3.66 11.73
CA GLN A 73 2.20 2.41 11.34
C GLN A 73 3.00 2.55 10.04
N MET A 74 2.44 3.22 9.02
CA MET A 74 3.12 3.48 7.76
C MET A 74 4.38 4.34 7.95
N ASN A 75 4.33 5.35 8.82
CA ASN A 75 5.48 6.19 9.16
C ASN A 75 6.58 5.38 9.87
N GLU A 76 6.23 4.54 10.85
CA GLU A 76 7.21 3.69 11.54
C GLU A 76 7.84 2.67 10.58
N GLY A 77 7.05 2.08 9.67
CA GLY A 77 7.57 1.21 8.62
C GLY A 77 8.54 1.93 7.69
N ALA A 78 8.23 3.16 7.29
CA ALA A 78 9.10 3.97 6.44
C ALA A 78 10.45 4.31 7.09
N LYS A 79 10.51 4.49 8.42
CA LYS A 79 11.76 4.78 9.14
C LYS A 79 12.78 3.64 9.05
N VAL A 80 12.31 2.40 9.04
CA VAL A 80 13.17 1.20 8.98
C VAL A 80 13.37 0.67 7.56
N ALA A 81 12.61 1.18 6.59
CA ALA A 81 12.68 0.79 5.19
C ALA A 81 13.97 1.25 4.52
N ASN A 82 14.56 0.39 3.69
CA ASN A 82 15.82 0.64 2.98
C ASN A 82 15.63 0.95 1.50
N GLY A 83 14.43 0.76 0.95
CA GLY A 83 14.11 1.01 -0.45
C GLY A 83 14.16 2.48 -0.85
N PHE A 84 14.47 2.73 -2.13
CA PHE A 84 14.40 4.08 -2.72
C PHE A 84 12.95 4.55 -2.94
N ILE A 85 12.00 3.62 -3.05
CA ILE A 85 10.58 3.86 -3.20
C ILE A 85 9.86 3.11 -2.07
N PHE A 86 8.90 3.75 -1.44
CA PHE A 86 7.97 3.13 -0.50
C PHE A 86 6.66 2.84 -1.21
N LEU A 87 6.11 1.65 -1.02
CA LEU A 87 4.77 1.28 -1.44
C LEU A 87 3.98 0.91 -0.19
N PHE A 88 2.91 1.63 0.06
CA PHE A 88 2.02 1.42 1.20
C PHE A 88 0.89 0.50 0.79
N LEU A 89 0.86 -0.70 1.36
CA LEU A 89 -0.07 -1.76 0.98
C LEU A 89 -0.99 -2.12 2.15
N ARG A 90 -2.28 -1.96 1.98
CA ARG A 90 -3.25 -2.46 2.97
C ARG A 90 -3.25 -3.99 2.99
N PRO A 91 -3.44 -4.62 4.17
CA PRO A 91 -3.29 -6.07 4.32
C PRO A 91 -4.38 -6.90 3.62
N ASP A 92 -5.41 -6.27 3.12
CA ASP A 92 -6.50 -6.88 2.34
C ASP A 92 -6.37 -6.63 0.83
N THR A 93 -5.32 -5.93 0.40
CA THR A 93 -5.09 -5.57 -1.00
C THR A 93 -4.08 -6.52 -1.64
N THR A 94 -4.43 -7.05 -2.82
CA THR A 94 -3.54 -7.90 -3.63
C THR A 94 -2.90 -7.08 -4.73
N LEU A 95 -1.57 -7.12 -4.83
CA LEU A 95 -0.81 -6.49 -5.91
C LEU A 95 -0.84 -7.33 -7.20
N PRO A 96 -0.77 -6.70 -8.39
CA PRO A 96 -0.46 -7.43 -9.62
C PRO A 96 0.97 -8.01 -9.55
N ALA A 97 1.19 -9.13 -10.24
CA ALA A 97 2.44 -9.90 -10.14
C ALA A 97 3.70 -9.12 -10.57
N ASP A 98 3.54 -8.08 -11.37
CA ASP A 98 4.59 -7.21 -11.90
C ASP A 98 4.60 -5.80 -11.27
N ALA A 99 3.98 -5.63 -10.10
CA ALA A 99 3.82 -4.33 -9.45
C ALA A 99 5.14 -3.60 -9.23
N ASP A 100 6.19 -4.29 -8.81
CA ASP A 100 7.53 -3.75 -8.63
C ASP A 100 8.11 -3.19 -9.95
N THR A 101 7.99 -3.94 -11.03
CA THR A 101 8.42 -3.51 -12.37
C THR A 101 7.63 -2.29 -12.84
N GLN A 102 6.31 -2.30 -12.65
CA GLN A 102 5.43 -1.16 -13.03
C GLN A 102 5.79 0.12 -12.28
N VAL A 103 6.11 0.04 -10.99
CA VAL A 103 6.55 1.18 -10.17
C VAL A 103 7.88 1.73 -10.70
N VAL A 104 8.86 0.85 -10.95
CA VAL A 104 10.20 1.26 -11.43
C VAL A 104 10.12 1.85 -12.84
N VAL A 105 9.41 1.22 -13.76
CA VAL A 105 9.24 1.69 -15.14
C VAL A 105 8.44 2.99 -15.19
N GLY A 106 7.35 3.08 -14.43
CA GLY A 106 6.57 4.32 -14.34
C GLY A 106 7.45 5.49 -13.92
N ARG A 107 8.29 5.26 -12.92
CA ARG A 107 9.25 6.23 -12.40
C ARG A 107 10.34 6.66 -13.40
N SER A 108 10.85 5.73 -14.20
CA SER A 108 11.90 6.04 -15.18
C SER A 108 11.40 6.84 -16.39
N ARG A 109 10.09 6.81 -16.64
CA ARG A 109 9.44 7.50 -17.77
C ARG A 109 8.83 8.85 -17.40
N ASP A 110 8.69 9.14 -16.11
CA ASP A 110 8.02 10.33 -15.60
C ASP A 110 8.88 11.01 -14.53
N THR A 111 8.84 12.32 -14.45
CA THR A 111 9.49 13.12 -13.40
C THR A 111 8.72 13.12 -12.08
N SER A 112 7.52 12.54 -12.05
CA SER A 112 6.67 12.47 -10.88
C SER A 112 7.32 11.69 -9.75
N VAL A 113 7.17 12.18 -8.53
CA VAL A 113 7.82 11.64 -7.33
C VAL A 113 6.97 10.60 -6.60
N TRP A 114 5.74 10.38 -7.03
CA TRP A 114 4.79 9.44 -6.44
C TRP A 114 3.78 8.93 -7.46
N GLY A 115 3.01 7.92 -7.06
CA GLY A 115 1.94 7.38 -7.89
C GLY A 115 1.05 6.40 -7.14
N ARG A 116 0.17 5.77 -7.90
CA ARG A 116 -0.80 4.81 -7.39
C ARG A 116 -1.20 3.81 -8.48
N PHE A 117 -1.76 2.70 -8.08
CA PHE A 117 -2.36 1.74 -8.99
C PHE A 117 -3.84 2.02 -9.23
N ASP A 118 -4.37 1.60 -10.38
CA ASP A 118 -5.81 1.45 -10.51
C ASP A 118 -6.29 0.36 -9.56
N LEU A 119 -7.52 0.49 -9.07
CA LEU A 119 -8.11 -0.52 -8.21
C LEU A 119 -9.18 -1.32 -8.95
N ARG A 120 -9.34 -2.57 -8.53
CA ARG A 120 -10.45 -3.46 -8.85
C ARG A 120 -11.06 -3.94 -7.54
N ILE A 121 -12.37 -3.74 -7.37
CA ILE A 121 -13.10 -4.26 -6.24
C ILE A 121 -13.63 -5.64 -6.63
N ALA A 122 -13.18 -6.69 -5.92
CA ALA A 122 -13.62 -8.08 -6.13
C ALA A 122 -14.78 -8.41 -5.18
N GLY A 123 -15.95 -8.72 -5.73
CA GLY A 123 -17.14 -9.05 -4.97
C GLY A 123 -18.27 -9.56 -5.86
N ARG A 124 -19.41 -9.89 -5.27
CA ARG A 124 -20.57 -10.47 -5.98
C ARG A 124 -21.49 -9.42 -6.60
N HIS A 125 -21.42 -8.18 -6.14
CA HIS A 125 -22.34 -7.15 -6.59
C HIS A 125 -21.99 -6.69 -8.02
N MET A 126 -23.00 -6.68 -8.91
CA MET A 126 -22.83 -6.37 -10.34
C MET A 126 -22.28 -4.96 -10.62
N LEU A 127 -22.47 -4.01 -9.73
CA LEU A 127 -22.03 -2.62 -9.90
C LEU A 127 -20.57 -2.38 -9.47
N LEU A 128 -19.89 -3.32 -8.83
CA LEU A 128 -18.51 -3.14 -8.37
C LEU A 128 -17.52 -2.79 -9.47
N PRO A 129 -17.62 -3.34 -10.70
CA PRO A 129 -16.77 -2.91 -11.81
C PRO A 129 -16.98 -1.45 -12.21
N LEU A 130 -18.23 -0.97 -12.16
CA LEU A 130 -18.56 0.43 -12.46
C LEU A 130 -18.02 1.37 -11.38
N VAL A 131 -18.18 1.00 -10.11
CA VAL A 131 -17.61 1.73 -8.97
C VAL A 131 -16.08 1.80 -9.08
N SER A 132 -15.42 0.68 -9.39
CA SER A 132 -13.96 0.65 -9.60
C SER A 132 -13.54 1.61 -10.72
N ARG A 133 -14.24 1.62 -11.84
CA ARG A 133 -13.96 2.53 -12.96
C ARG A 133 -14.14 4.00 -12.56
N TRP A 134 -15.21 4.31 -11.83
CA TRP A 134 -15.48 5.67 -11.34
C TRP A 134 -14.41 6.14 -10.36
N LEU A 135 -14.00 5.30 -9.39
CA LEU A 135 -12.94 5.61 -8.44
C LEU A 135 -11.59 5.85 -9.14
N ASN A 136 -11.25 5.03 -10.13
CA ASN A 136 -10.03 5.19 -10.92
C ASN A 136 -10.05 6.48 -11.75
N TRP A 137 -11.19 6.79 -12.39
CA TRP A 137 -11.36 8.02 -13.12
C TRP A 137 -11.26 9.26 -12.19
N ARG A 138 -12.00 9.27 -11.09
CA ARG A 138 -11.94 10.33 -10.08
C ARG A 138 -10.51 10.57 -9.62
N SER A 139 -9.78 9.51 -9.28
CA SER A 139 -8.41 9.59 -8.83
C SER A 139 -7.46 10.15 -9.91
N ARG A 140 -7.70 9.88 -11.20
CA ARG A 140 -6.92 10.46 -12.30
C ARG A 140 -7.15 11.95 -12.45
N VAL A 141 -8.41 12.40 -12.31
CA VAL A 141 -8.79 13.80 -12.49
C VAL A 141 -8.38 14.65 -11.29
N SER A 142 -8.62 14.15 -10.08
CA SER A 142 -8.33 14.88 -8.84
C SER A 142 -6.88 14.77 -8.37
N GLY A 143 -6.12 13.77 -8.86
CA GLY A 143 -4.82 13.41 -8.31
C GLY A 143 -4.88 12.83 -6.89
N ILE A 144 -6.08 12.52 -6.36
CA ILE A 144 -6.25 11.98 -5.00
C ILE A 144 -6.47 10.47 -5.08
N ALA A 145 -5.58 9.72 -4.45
CA ALA A 145 -5.70 8.28 -4.27
C ALA A 145 -6.19 7.95 -2.86
N THR A 146 -6.83 6.79 -2.74
CA THR A 146 -7.13 6.18 -1.43
C THR A 146 -6.10 5.11 -1.10
N GLY A 147 -5.93 4.77 0.18
CA GLY A 147 -4.99 3.74 0.64
C GLY A 147 -5.18 2.37 -0.05
N ASP A 148 -6.39 2.10 -0.55
CA ASP A 148 -6.71 0.89 -1.31
C ASP A 148 -6.04 0.84 -2.70
N GLN A 149 -5.50 1.95 -3.19
CA GLN A 149 -4.83 2.05 -4.49
C GLN A 149 -3.31 1.83 -4.44
N ALA A 150 -2.78 1.32 -3.33
CA ALA A 150 -1.36 1.05 -3.13
C ALA A 150 -0.49 2.24 -3.56
N ILE A 151 -0.56 3.32 -2.78
CA ILE A 151 0.21 4.54 -3.02
C ILE A 151 1.70 4.22 -2.91
N PHE A 152 2.48 4.68 -3.88
CA PHE A 152 3.94 4.61 -3.82
C PHE A 152 4.57 5.99 -3.95
N VAL A 153 5.69 6.21 -3.27
CA VAL A 153 6.37 7.50 -3.21
C VAL A 153 7.86 7.33 -3.04
N GLN A 154 8.66 8.24 -3.60
CA GLN A 154 10.10 8.27 -3.36
C GLN A 154 10.39 8.49 -1.89
N ARG A 155 11.35 7.73 -1.35
CA ARG A 155 11.83 7.84 0.03
C ARG A 155 12.15 9.29 0.43
N GLU A 156 12.97 9.96 -0.37
CA GLU A 156 13.38 11.34 -0.11
C GLU A 156 12.19 12.30 -0.03
N THR A 157 11.28 12.19 -1.00
CA THR A 157 10.07 13.03 -1.03
C THR A 157 9.17 12.75 0.16
N PHE A 158 8.98 11.47 0.52
CA PHE A 158 8.16 11.09 1.67
C PHE A 158 8.66 11.73 2.97
N PHE A 159 9.97 11.68 3.23
CA PHE A 159 10.54 12.31 4.42
C PHE A 159 10.53 13.83 4.35
N ARG A 160 10.79 14.41 3.18
CA ARG A 160 10.77 15.87 2.98
C ARG A 160 9.41 16.49 3.28
N ILE A 161 8.31 15.79 2.96
CA ILE A 161 6.95 16.27 3.28
C ILE A 161 6.49 15.88 4.69
N GLY A 162 7.29 15.16 5.49
CA GLY A 162 6.97 14.76 6.86
C GLY A 162 6.13 13.49 6.98
N GLY A 163 6.00 12.69 5.90
CA GLY A 163 5.24 11.43 5.92
C GLY A 163 3.73 11.60 6.04
N PHE A 164 3.04 10.57 6.53
CA PHE A 164 1.60 10.63 6.82
C PHE A 164 1.31 11.52 8.03
N SER A 165 0.25 12.30 7.95
CA SER A 165 -0.27 13.04 9.10
C SER A 165 -0.88 12.10 10.15
N HIS A 166 -0.97 12.58 11.39
CA HIS A 166 -1.57 11.80 12.51
C HIS A 166 -3.10 11.91 12.55
N LEU A 167 -3.73 12.02 11.39
CA LEU A 167 -5.19 12.04 11.29
C LEU A 167 -5.75 10.62 11.55
N PRO A 168 -6.90 10.51 12.22
CA PRO A 168 -7.54 9.22 12.47
C PRO A 168 -8.14 8.60 11.20
N VAL A 169 -8.48 9.42 10.21
CA VAL A 169 -9.04 9.05 8.91
C VAL A 169 -8.58 10.04 7.84
N MET A 170 -8.58 9.63 6.56
CA MET A 170 -8.19 10.44 5.39
C MET A 170 -6.70 10.89 5.41
N GLU A 171 -5.85 10.16 6.12
CA GLU A 171 -4.40 10.36 6.11
C GLU A 171 -3.78 10.18 4.71
N ASP A 172 -4.39 9.33 3.88
CA ASP A 172 -4.04 9.08 2.49
C ASP A 172 -4.42 10.25 1.57
N VAL A 173 -5.60 10.81 1.77
CA VAL A 173 -6.09 11.99 1.01
C VAL A 173 -5.21 13.20 1.30
N GLU A 174 -4.91 13.45 2.56
CA GLU A 174 -4.04 14.56 3.00
C GLU A 174 -2.62 14.40 2.45
N LEU A 175 -2.06 13.17 2.48
CA LEU A 175 -0.77 12.87 1.87
C LEU A 175 -0.78 13.18 0.37
N CYS A 176 -1.82 12.74 -0.36
CA CYS A 176 -1.97 13.00 -1.80
C CYS A 176 -2.02 14.49 -2.11
N GLN A 177 -2.70 15.30 -1.28
CA GLN A 177 -2.75 16.77 -1.49
C GLN A 177 -1.35 17.39 -1.40
N ARG A 178 -0.54 17.02 -0.40
CA ARG A 178 0.86 17.49 -0.28
C ARG A 178 1.75 16.99 -1.43
N LEU A 179 1.57 15.76 -1.87
CA LEU A 179 2.31 15.20 -3.00
C LEU A 179 1.93 15.86 -4.32
N ASN A 180 0.64 16.15 -4.54
CA ASN A 180 0.16 16.87 -5.73
C ASN A 180 0.72 18.29 -5.84
N ALA A 181 1.04 18.95 -4.73
CA ALA A 181 1.71 20.24 -4.75
C ALA A 181 3.15 20.16 -5.31
N ILE A 182 3.73 18.97 -5.38
CA ILE A 182 5.08 18.75 -5.91
C ILE A 182 5.01 18.25 -7.36
N SER A 183 4.21 17.23 -7.64
CA SER A 183 4.02 16.65 -8.96
C SER A 183 2.69 15.91 -9.08
N PRO A 184 2.11 15.77 -10.28
CA PRO A 184 0.97 14.89 -10.50
C PRO A 184 1.36 13.43 -10.22
N PRO A 185 0.39 12.53 -9.91
CA PRO A 185 0.68 11.12 -9.67
C PRO A 185 0.93 10.34 -10.95
N ILE A 186 1.84 9.38 -10.90
CA ILE A 186 1.92 8.29 -11.87
C ILE A 186 0.68 7.39 -11.67
N CYS A 187 -0.19 7.33 -12.67
CA CYS A 187 -1.37 6.48 -12.61
C CYS A 187 -1.10 5.15 -13.32
N VAL A 188 -0.67 4.14 -12.57
CA VAL A 188 -0.40 2.80 -13.10
C VAL A 188 -1.72 2.12 -13.45
N ALA A 189 -1.88 1.70 -14.72
CA ALA A 189 -3.11 1.11 -15.23
C ALA A 189 -3.32 -0.36 -14.75
N SER A 190 -2.26 -1.05 -14.35
CA SER A 190 -2.35 -2.34 -13.67
C SER A 190 -3.14 -2.18 -12.38
N ARG A 191 -3.96 -3.20 -12.05
CA ARG A 191 -4.96 -3.07 -11.00
C ARG A 191 -4.56 -3.84 -9.75
N VAL A 192 -4.57 -3.17 -8.63
CA VAL A 192 -4.64 -3.85 -7.33
C VAL A 192 -6.06 -4.37 -7.11
N THR A 193 -6.18 -5.50 -6.42
CA THR A 193 -7.48 -6.09 -6.11
C THR A 193 -7.77 -5.96 -4.63
N VAL A 194 -8.92 -5.35 -4.31
CA VAL A 194 -9.42 -5.20 -2.94
C VAL A 194 -10.71 -6.02 -2.78
N PRO A 195 -10.93 -6.65 -1.62
CA PRO A 195 -12.16 -7.41 -1.38
C PRO A 195 -13.37 -6.48 -1.31
N GLY A 196 -14.45 -6.88 -1.97
CA GLY A 196 -15.73 -6.17 -1.95
C GLY A 196 -16.64 -6.52 -0.78
N GLU A 197 -16.18 -7.33 0.18
CA GLU A 197 -16.98 -7.77 1.34
C GLU A 197 -17.63 -6.61 2.10
N ARG A 198 -16.95 -5.46 2.16
CA ARG A 198 -17.48 -4.26 2.79
C ARG A 198 -18.67 -3.70 2.01
N TYR A 199 -18.58 -3.69 0.68
CA TYR A 199 -19.65 -3.23 -0.21
C TYR A 199 -20.83 -4.22 -0.24
N ASP A 200 -20.53 -5.52 -0.16
CA ASP A 200 -21.55 -6.58 -0.12
C ASP A 200 -22.33 -6.57 1.20
N ARG A 201 -21.69 -6.21 2.32
CA ARG A 201 -22.25 -6.23 3.67
C ARG A 201 -22.93 -4.93 4.08
N GLU A 202 -22.31 -3.78 3.79
CA GLU A 202 -22.76 -2.45 4.24
C GLU A 202 -23.62 -1.74 3.18
N GLY A 203 -23.65 -2.27 1.95
CA GLY A 203 -24.31 -1.67 0.81
C GLY A 203 -23.50 -0.58 0.13
N LEU A 204 -23.65 -0.49 -1.20
CA LEU A 204 -22.84 0.37 -2.09
C LEU A 204 -22.90 1.85 -1.67
N TRP A 205 -24.07 2.35 -1.36
CA TRP A 205 -24.31 3.76 -1.07
C TRP A 205 -23.75 4.23 0.27
N ARG A 206 -23.65 3.33 1.24
CA ARG A 206 -23.14 3.66 2.57
C ARG A 206 -21.60 3.68 2.63
N THR A 207 -20.98 2.93 1.75
CA THR A 207 -19.50 2.82 1.68
C THR A 207 -18.87 3.92 0.82
N LEU A 208 -19.68 4.58 -0.04
CA LEU A 208 -19.22 5.69 -0.92
C LEU A 208 -19.40 7.09 -0.29
N ARG A 209 -19.99 7.19 0.88
CA ARG A 209 -20.10 8.41 1.70
C ARG A 209 -18.94 8.51 2.65
#